data_98a135fa9592cac4b33684bda2a0ec03
#
_entry.id   98a135fa9592cac4b33684bda2a0ec03
#
_cell.length_a   1.000
_cell.length_b   1.000
_cell.length_c   1.000
_cell.angle_alpha   90.00
_cell.angle_beta   90.00
_cell.angle_gamma   90.00
#
_symmetry.space_group_name_H-M   'P 1'
#
loop_
_entity.id
_entity.type
_entity.pdbx_description
1 polymer ?
#
loop_
_entity_poly.entity_id
_entity_poly.type
_entity_poly.pdbx_seq_one_letter_code
_entity_poly.pdbx_strand_id
1 'polypeptide(L)' 'MKLHYYPETDSLYIELRDRPGADVREVSDGVVVDVDADGNLVGIDIDGASERLDLSTLELIAFPSGMTPVVR' A
#
# COMPACT_ATOMS: atom_id res chain seq x y z
N MET A 1 -9.12 -2.53 -1.09
CA MET A 1 -7.74 -2.03 -1.15
C MET A 1 -7.75 -0.52 -1.14
N LYS A 2 -6.88 0.09 -0.35
CA LYS A 2 -6.83 1.55 -0.24
C LYS A 2 -5.39 2.02 -0.34
N LEU A 3 -5.19 3.18 -0.96
CA LEU A 3 -3.89 3.83 -1.02
C LEU A 3 -3.96 5.13 -0.21
N HIS A 4 -3.07 5.26 0.78
CA HIS A 4 -2.98 6.43 1.65
C HIS A 4 -1.62 7.08 1.45
N TYR A 5 -1.61 8.32 1.01
CA TYR A 5 -0.37 9.07 0.89
C TYR A 5 -0.25 10.08 2.03
N TYR A 6 0.91 10.13 2.65
CA TYR A 6 1.22 11.02 3.77
C TYR A 6 2.28 12.02 3.31
N PRO A 7 1.89 13.24 2.94
CA PRO A 7 2.85 14.22 2.40
C PRO A 7 3.91 14.67 3.42
N GLU A 8 3.58 14.63 4.71
CA GLU A 8 4.54 15.05 5.74
C GLU A 8 5.78 14.18 5.78
N THR A 9 5.64 12.91 5.46
CA THR A 9 6.74 11.94 5.49
C THR A 9 7.08 11.38 4.12
N ASP A 10 6.37 11.81 3.07
CA ASP A 10 6.50 11.26 1.73
C ASP A 10 6.36 9.73 1.74
N SER A 11 5.35 9.24 2.44
CA SER A 11 5.11 7.81 2.59
C SER A 11 3.82 7.41 1.91
N LEU A 12 3.83 6.25 1.24
CA LEU A 12 2.64 5.65 0.68
C LEU A 12 2.34 4.35 1.41
N TYR A 13 1.13 4.22 1.95
CA TYR A 13 0.66 2.98 2.55
C TYR A 13 -0.41 2.37 1.67
N ILE A 14 -0.20 1.12 1.25
CA ILE A 14 -1.15 0.36 0.45
C ILE A 14 -1.83 -0.64 1.37
N GLU A 15 -3.10 -0.39 1.69
CA GLU A 15 -3.89 -1.31 2.51
C GLU A 15 -4.49 -2.37 1.57
N LEU A 16 -4.00 -3.60 1.69
CA LEU A 16 -4.40 -4.71 0.82
C LEU A 16 -5.64 -5.42 1.33
N ARG A 17 -5.80 -5.49 2.63
CA ARG A 17 -6.92 -6.16 3.30
C ARG A 17 -7.36 -5.36 4.51
N ASP A 18 -8.65 -5.42 4.82
CA ASP A 18 -9.22 -4.81 6.02
C ASP A 18 -9.05 -5.78 7.19
N ARG A 19 -7.83 -5.91 7.67
CA ARG A 19 -7.47 -6.76 8.80
C ARG A 19 -6.40 -6.09 9.64
N PRO A 20 -6.37 -6.33 10.95
CA PRO A 20 -5.29 -5.80 11.78
C PRO A 20 -3.96 -6.47 11.45
N GLY A 21 -2.89 -5.69 11.44
CA GLY A 21 -1.54 -6.22 11.34
C GLY A 21 -1.14 -6.87 12.66
N ALA A 22 -0.39 -7.96 12.59
CA ALA A 22 0.16 -8.65 13.75
C ALA A 22 1.67 -8.55 13.82
N ASP A 23 2.34 -8.36 12.68
CA ASP A 23 3.79 -8.28 12.59
C ASP A 23 4.19 -7.39 11.43
N VAL A 24 5.40 -6.87 11.50
CA VAL A 24 5.96 -5.96 10.50
C VAL A 24 7.29 -6.54 10.03
N ARG A 25 7.50 -6.56 8.71
CA ARG A 25 8.74 -7.06 8.13
C ARG A 25 9.32 -6.07 7.14
N GLU A 26 10.59 -5.73 7.31
CA GLU A 26 11.31 -4.92 6.35
C GLU A 26 11.76 -5.80 5.19
N VAL A 27 11.35 -5.45 3.96
CA VAL A 27 11.73 -6.22 2.77
C VAL A 27 12.86 -5.57 1.99
N SER A 28 13.01 -4.26 2.13
CA SER A 28 14.16 -3.52 1.65
C SER A 28 14.21 -2.20 2.40
N ASP A 29 15.27 -1.44 2.23
CA ASP A 29 15.40 -0.15 2.89
C ASP A 29 14.24 0.76 2.51
N GLY A 30 13.47 1.19 3.51
CA GLY A 30 12.30 2.05 3.32
C GLY A 30 11.05 1.34 2.82
N VAL A 31 11.05 0.01 2.68
CA VAL A 31 9.87 -0.76 2.28
C VAL A 31 9.57 -1.82 3.34
N VAL A 32 8.40 -1.69 3.96
CA VAL A 32 7.98 -2.53 5.08
C VAL A 32 6.63 -3.14 4.73
N VAL A 33 6.44 -4.40 5.04
CA VAL A 33 5.14 -5.05 4.87
C VAL A 33 4.53 -5.40 6.21
N ASP A 34 3.21 -5.25 6.30
CA ASP A 34 2.42 -5.71 7.44
C ASP A 34 1.80 -7.05 7.10
N VAL A 35 1.88 -7.99 8.03
CA VAL A 35 1.27 -9.31 7.90
C VAL A 35 0.32 -9.54 9.07
N ASP A 36 -0.71 -10.36 8.85
CA ASP A 36 -1.63 -10.75 9.91
C ASP A 36 -1.05 -11.91 10.74
N ALA A 37 -1.85 -12.40 11.69
CA ALA A 37 -1.43 -13.49 12.58
C ALA A 37 -1.11 -14.79 11.83
N ASP A 38 -1.69 -14.98 10.64
CA ASP A 38 -1.47 -16.16 9.81
C ASP A 38 -0.33 -15.97 8.80
N GLY A 39 0.33 -14.80 8.80
CA GLY A 39 1.42 -14.49 7.90
C GLY A 39 0.98 -13.99 6.53
N ASN A 40 -0.30 -13.65 6.35
CA ASN A 40 -0.79 -13.09 5.09
C ASN A 40 -0.54 -11.59 5.03
N LEU A 41 -0.26 -11.07 3.83
CA LEU A 41 -0.04 -9.64 3.64
C LEU A 41 -1.30 -8.84 3.94
N VAL A 42 -1.14 -7.79 4.72
CA VAL A 42 -2.21 -6.83 5.04
C VAL A 42 -1.95 -5.50 4.39
N GLY A 43 -0.72 -5.04 4.37
CA GLY A 43 -0.38 -3.75 3.81
C GLY A 43 1.09 -3.62 3.45
N ILE A 44 1.41 -2.56 2.71
CA ILE A 44 2.77 -2.23 2.30
C ILE A 44 2.99 -0.75 2.58
N ASP A 45 4.08 -0.43 3.29
CA ASP A 45 4.49 0.94 3.59
C ASP A 45 5.76 1.25 2.82
N ILE A 46 5.74 2.32 2.05
CA ILE A 46 6.86 2.73 1.20
C ILE A 46 7.27 4.15 1.58
N ASP A 47 8.47 4.28 2.14
CA ASP A 47 9.07 5.57 2.45
C ASP A 47 9.74 6.16 1.21
N GLY A 48 9.78 7.49 1.12
CA GLY A 48 10.35 8.16 -0.06
C GLY A 48 9.56 7.86 -1.32
N ALA A 49 8.24 7.79 -1.20
CA ALA A 49 7.38 7.29 -2.26
C ALA A 49 7.50 8.12 -3.54
N SER A 50 7.65 9.44 -3.45
CA SER A 50 7.76 10.31 -4.62
C SER A 50 9.04 10.06 -5.41
N GLU A 51 10.08 9.55 -4.77
CA GLU A 51 11.36 9.25 -5.41
C GLU A 51 11.40 7.83 -5.98
N ARG A 52 10.56 6.94 -5.48
CA ARG A 52 10.55 5.53 -5.85
C ARG A 52 9.45 5.17 -6.82
N LEU A 53 8.35 5.91 -6.79
CA LEU A 53 7.12 5.59 -7.52
C LEU A 53 6.68 6.79 -8.35
N ASP A 54 5.98 6.52 -9.44
CA ASP A 54 5.30 7.57 -10.19
C ASP A 54 3.94 7.83 -9.53
N LEU A 55 3.89 8.87 -8.71
CA LEU A 55 2.67 9.25 -8.00
C LEU A 55 1.76 10.16 -8.83
N SER A 56 2.17 10.51 -10.04
CA SER A 56 1.38 11.40 -10.91
C SER A 56 0.21 10.69 -11.57
N THR A 57 0.31 9.36 -11.74
CA THR A 57 -0.74 8.57 -12.38
C THR A 57 -0.98 7.27 -11.64
N LEU A 58 -2.23 6.80 -11.70
CA LEU A 58 -2.61 5.48 -11.24
C LEU A 58 -3.52 4.88 -12.29
N GLU A 59 -3.12 3.75 -12.85
CA GLU A 59 -3.93 3.04 -13.84
C GLU A 59 -4.34 1.68 -13.29
N LEU A 60 -5.60 1.32 -13.48
CA LEU A 60 -6.14 0.01 -13.14
C LEU A 60 -6.45 -0.70 -14.46
N ILE A 61 -5.65 -1.72 -14.79
CA ILE A 61 -5.75 -2.40 -16.06
C ILE A 61 -6.21 -3.83 -15.81
N ALA A 62 -7.29 -4.25 -16.51
CA ALA A 62 -7.84 -5.61 -16.45
C ALA A 62 -8.22 -6.06 -15.04
N PHE A 63 -8.64 -5.13 -14.18
CA PHE A 63 -9.11 -5.47 -12.84
C PHE A 63 -10.40 -6.29 -12.93
N PRO A 64 -10.65 -7.14 -11.90
CA PRO A 64 -11.87 -7.95 -11.89
C PRO A 64 -13.13 -7.10 -11.95
N SER A 65 -14.17 -7.62 -12.60
CA SER A 65 -15.48 -6.96 -12.69
C SER A 65 -16.10 -6.79 -11.29
N GLY A 66 -16.95 -5.78 -11.13
CA GLY A 66 -17.61 -5.47 -9.88
C GLY A 66 -16.82 -4.53 -8.97
N MET A 67 -15.59 -4.23 -9.31
CA MET A 67 -14.81 -3.25 -8.58
C MET A 67 -15.19 -1.84 -8.98
N THR A 68 -15.42 -0.98 -7.99
CA THR A 68 -15.70 0.44 -8.23
C THR A 68 -14.54 1.27 -7.67
N PRO A 69 -13.75 1.93 -8.51
CA PRO A 69 -12.70 2.80 -8.02
C PRO A 69 -13.27 4.01 -7.27
N VAL A 70 -12.61 4.41 -6.20
CA VAL A 70 -12.93 5.64 -5.47
C VAL A 70 -11.87 6.67 -5.82
N VAL A 71 -12.29 7.76 -6.44
CA VAL A 71 -11.38 8.86 -6.83
C VAL A 71 -11.67 10.06 -5.96
N ARG A 72 -10.64 10.65 -5.43
CA ARG A 72 -10.73 11.82 -4.57
C ARG A 72 -9.77 12.89 -5.02
#